data_19d1a62947d3d2009c3b00fc2c6d950b
#
_entry.id   19d1a62947d3d2009c3b00fc2c6d950b
#
_cell.length_a   1.000
_cell.length_b   1.000
_cell.length_c   1.000
_cell.angle_alpha   90.00
_cell.angle_beta   90.00
_cell.angle_gamma   90.00
#
_symmetry.space_group_name_H-M   'P 1'
#
loop_
_entity.id
_entity.type
_entity.pdbx_description
1 polymer ?
#
loop_
_entity_poly.entity_id
_entity_poly.type
_entity_poly.pdbx_seq_one_letter_code
_entity_poly.pdbx_strand_id
1 'polypeptide(L)'
;MNKYFAICPRGLEELLTEELRSLGAQYLKTTHGGVHFSGDWTLCYRANLESRLATRILWFIAQAGYRSEDDIYKLAAKQNWPDHFDVSRTMRVVTTAIKCPLKSLDFVTLRVKDAVCDTFRARVGERPNIETRNPNVRVHVFLTENECTLYLDTSGQPLWQRGYRKASVDAPLKENL
;
A
#
# COMPACT_ATOMS: atom_id res chain seq x y z
N MET A 1 -3.25 16.90 6.41
CA MET A 1 -2.33 15.92 6.99
C MET A 1 -2.70 14.56 6.46
N ASN A 2 -1.78 13.87 5.81
CA ASN A 2 -2.04 12.56 5.21
C ASN A 2 -1.81 11.44 6.24
N LYS A 3 -2.48 10.30 6.05
CA LYS A 3 -2.27 9.09 6.84
C LYS A 3 -1.49 8.06 6.03
N TYR A 4 -0.56 7.38 6.67
CA TYR A 4 0.30 6.39 6.05
C TYR A 4 0.39 5.12 6.89
N PHE A 5 0.83 4.05 6.24
CA PHE A 5 1.18 2.80 6.88
C PHE A 5 2.56 2.34 6.39
N ALA A 6 3.51 2.24 7.31
CA ALA A 6 4.84 1.69 7.03
C ALA A 6 4.85 0.20 7.34
N ILE A 7 5.10 -0.63 6.34
CA ILE A 7 5.23 -2.08 6.50
C ILE A 7 6.66 -2.40 6.95
N CYS A 8 6.82 -3.31 7.91
CA CYS A 8 8.12 -3.86 8.29
C CYS A 8 8.07 -5.37 8.56
N PRO A 9 9.23 -6.06 8.64
CA PRO A 9 9.30 -7.41 9.16
C PRO A 9 8.76 -7.48 10.60
N ARG A 10 8.15 -8.63 10.94
CA ARG A 10 7.63 -8.87 12.29
C ARG A 10 8.74 -8.79 13.33
N GLY A 11 8.44 -8.15 14.47
CA GLY A 11 9.38 -7.92 15.56
C GLY A 11 10.19 -6.63 15.45
N LEU A 12 10.07 -5.89 14.32
CA LEU A 12 10.74 -4.60 14.14
C LEU A 12 9.78 -3.40 14.28
N GLU A 13 8.53 -3.62 14.64
CA GLU A 13 7.50 -2.59 14.65
C GLU A 13 7.83 -1.44 15.64
N GLU A 14 8.33 -1.76 16.84
CA GLU A 14 8.71 -0.74 17.83
C GLU A 14 9.92 0.07 17.36
N LEU A 15 10.93 -0.59 16.79
CA LEU A 15 12.11 0.09 16.23
C LEU A 15 11.72 0.99 15.06
N LEU A 16 10.81 0.54 14.20
CA LEU A 16 10.28 1.38 13.12
C LEU A 16 9.49 2.56 13.65
N THR A 17 8.75 2.38 14.76
CA THR A 17 8.03 3.47 15.42
C THR A 17 8.99 4.56 15.90
N GLU A 18 10.10 4.19 16.54
CA GLU A 18 11.15 5.15 16.96
C GLU A 18 11.81 5.83 15.76
N GLU A 19 12.12 5.07 14.70
CA GLU A 19 12.68 5.64 13.47
C GLU A 19 11.73 6.67 12.84
N LEU A 20 10.46 6.35 12.67
CA LEU A 20 9.46 7.28 12.12
C LEU A 20 9.25 8.50 13.02
N ARG A 21 9.28 8.32 14.36
CA ARG A 21 9.22 9.43 15.32
C ARG A 21 10.40 10.39 15.13
N SER A 22 11.60 9.87 14.96
CA SER A 22 12.80 10.69 14.71
C SER A 22 12.74 11.46 13.40
N LEU A 23 12.00 10.95 12.41
CA LEU A 23 11.73 11.63 11.14
C LEU A 23 10.65 12.72 11.24
N GLY A 24 9.97 12.83 12.39
CA GLY A 24 8.92 13.81 12.62
C GLY A 24 7.49 13.32 12.38
N ALA A 25 7.29 12.00 12.29
CA ALA A 25 5.96 11.41 12.15
C ALA A 25 5.10 11.67 13.38
N GLN A 26 3.81 11.88 13.15
CA GLN A 26 2.80 12.14 14.17
C GLN A 26 1.76 11.02 14.21
N TYR A 27 1.00 10.94 15.32
CA TYR A 27 -0.08 9.96 15.50
C TYR A 27 0.36 8.51 15.21
N LEU A 28 1.54 8.17 15.72
CA LEU A 28 2.14 6.84 15.56
C LEU A 28 1.31 5.79 16.30
N LYS A 29 0.97 4.71 15.60
CA LYS A 29 0.30 3.54 16.17
C LYS A 29 0.94 2.28 15.64
N THR A 30 1.67 1.59 16.50
CA THR A 30 2.26 0.27 16.23
C THR A 30 1.16 -0.77 16.07
N THR A 31 1.26 -1.59 15.05
CA THR A 31 0.38 -2.74 14.79
C THR A 31 1.20 -3.90 14.26
N HIS A 32 0.62 -5.09 14.23
CA HIS A 32 1.31 -6.26 13.70
C HIS A 32 1.72 -6.08 12.22
N GLY A 33 3.02 -6.15 11.95
CA GLY A 33 3.62 -6.01 10.62
C GLY A 33 3.82 -4.58 10.14
N GLY A 34 3.65 -3.55 11.01
CA GLY A 34 3.92 -2.18 10.63
C GLY A 34 3.42 -1.11 11.59
N VAL A 35 3.52 0.13 11.14
CA VAL A 35 3.21 1.34 11.93
C VAL A 35 2.33 2.28 11.12
N HIS A 36 1.17 2.64 11.68
CA HIS A 36 0.38 3.76 11.19
C HIS A 36 1.00 5.08 11.66
N PHE A 37 1.06 6.06 10.79
CA PHE A 37 1.54 7.39 11.12
C PHE A 37 0.88 8.46 10.26
N SER A 38 1.05 9.72 10.63
CA SER A 38 0.54 10.85 9.86
C SER A 38 1.65 11.88 9.64
N GLY A 39 1.54 12.60 8.52
CA GLY A 39 2.45 13.66 8.14
C GLY A 39 2.07 14.33 6.83
N ASP A 40 2.93 15.20 6.35
CA ASP A 40 2.83 15.81 5.03
C ASP A 40 3.54 14.95 3.96
N TRP A 41 3.58 15.42 2.74
CA TRP A 41 4.30 14.75 1.65
C TRP A 41 5.81 14.76 1.84
N THR A 42 6.35 15.79 2.47
CA THR A 42 7.80 15.88 2.79
C THR A 42 8.19 14.73 3.70
N LEU A 43 7.39 14.45 4.74
CA LEU A 43 7.61 13.31 5.62
C LEU A 43 7.50 11.97 4.85
N CYS A 44 6.53 11.83 3.93
CA CYS A 44 6.41 10.63 3.11
C CYS A 44 7.67 10.38 2.28
N TYR A 45 8.20 11.40 1.63
CA TYR A 45 9.46 11.30 0.87
C TYR A 45 10.65 10.96 1.77
N ARG A 46 10.77 11.62 2.93
CA ARG A 46 11.81 11.32 3.90
C ARG A 46 11.71 9.89 4.43
N ALA A 47 10.52 9.41 4.77
CA ALA A 47 10.31 8.03 5.22
C ALA A 47 10.73 7.01 4.14
N ASN A 48 10.42 7.27 2.86
CA ASN A 48 10.86 6.43 1.76
C ASN A 48 12.39 6.47 1.54
N LEU A 49 13.02 7.63 1.73
CA LEU A 49 14.46 7.81 1.50
C LEU A 49 15.29 7.33 2.67
N GLU A 50 14.91 7.68 3.89
CA GLU A 50 15.76 7.57 5.08
C GLU A 50 15.44 6.31 5.93
N SER A 51 14.22 5.75 5.88
CA SER A 51 13.89 4.58 6.68
C SER A 51 14.72 3.37 6.29
N ARG A 52 15.31 2.71 7.27
CA ARG A 52 16.10 1.48 7.14
C ARG A 52 15.27 0.22 7.42
N LEU A 53 14.19 0.36 8.19
CA LEU A 53 13.39 -0.75 8.68
C LEU A 53 12.12 -0.96 7.85
N ALA A 54 11.54 0.12 7.28
CA ALA A 54 10.37 -0.01 6.43
C ALA A 54 10.68 -0.79 5.15
N THR A 55 9.77 -1.66 4.76
CA THR A 55 9.81 -2.33 3.45
C THR A 55 9.01 -1.58 2.40
N ARG A 56 7.95 -0.89 2.81
CA ARG A 56 7.10 -0.02 1.99
C ARG A 56 6.41 1.02 2.85
N ILE A 57 6.15 2.18 2.24
CA ILE A 57 5.29 3.22 2.78
C ILE A 57 4.02 3.27 1.93
N LEU A 58 2.88 3.03 2.54
CA LEU A 58 1.58 3.03 1.90
C LEU A 58 0.80 4.29 2.29
N TRP A 59 0.28 5.02 1.31
CA TRP A 59 -0.61 6.16 1.54
C TRP A 59 -2.06 5.68 1.68
N PHE A 60 -2.69 6.01 2.79
CA PHE A 60 -4.09 5.67 3.08
C PHE A 60 -5.04 6.45 2.15
N ILE A 61 -5.94 5.73 1.49
CA ILE A 61 -6.95 6.30 0.60
C ILE A 61 -8.32 6.25 1.25
N ALA A 62 -8.79 5.07 1.65
CA ALA A 62 -10.12 4.90 2.21
C ALA A 62 -10.22 3.64 3.07
N GLN A 63 -11.20 3.62 3.98
CA GLN A 63 -11.53 2.45 4.79
C GLN A 63 -13.04 2.38 4.99
N ALA A 64 -13.60 1.19 4.92
CA ALA A 64 -14.99 0.92 5.28
C ALA A 64 -15.18 -0.53 5.73
N GLY A 65 -16.27 -0.75 6.48
CA GLY A 65 -16.75 -2.10 6.73
C GLY A 65 -17.23 -2.78 5.45
N TYR A 66 -17.11 -4.10 5.38
CA TYR A 66 -17.62 -4.91 4.27
C TYR A 66 -18.26 -6.20 4.78
N ARG A 67 -19.17 -6.76 3.98
CA ARG A 67 -19.77 -8.08 4.15
C ARG A 67 -19.60 -8.95 2.91
N SER A 68 -19.35 -8.33 1.77
CA SER A 68 -19.20 -8.96 0.46
C SER A 68 -18.14 -8.28 -0.39
N GLU A 69 -17.73 -8.93 -1.47
CA GLU A 69 -16.86 -8.36 -2.48
C GLU A 69 -17.47 -7.14 -3.19
N ASP A 70 -18.81 -7.06 -3.21
CA ASP A 70 -19.52 -5.93 -3.80
C ASP A 70 -19.40 -4.66 -2.94
N ASP A 71 -19.35 -4.79 -1.62
CA ASP A 71 -19.09 -3.66 -0.73
C ASP A 71 -17.68 -3.11 -0.94
N ILE A 72 -16.69 -3.99 -1.18
CA ILE A 72 -15.32 -3.63 -1.49
C ILE A 72 -15.23 -2.91 -2.85
N TYR A 73 -15.94 -3.43 -3.86
CA TYR A 73 -16.07 -2.75 -5.15
C TYR A 73 -16.64 -1.33 -4.98
N LYS A 74 -17.74 -1.18 -4.25
CA LYS A 74 -18.37 0.12 -3.98
C LYS A 74 -17.44 1.09 -3.25
N LEU A 75 -16.67 0.60 -2.28
CA LEU A 75 -15.66 1.42 -1.59
C LEU A 75 -14.62 1.94 -2.57
N ALA A 76 -14.09 1.09 -3.43
CA ALA A 76 -13.09 1.47 -4.43
C ALA A 76 -13.67 2.39 -5.51
N ALA A 77 -14.89 2.12 -6.00
CA ALA A 77 -15.55 2.93 -7.02
C ALA A 77 -15.93 4.34 -6.56
N LYS A 78 -16.08 4.56 -5.25
CA LYS A 78 -16.33 5.90 -4.67
C LYS A 78 -15.10 6.81 -4.70
N GLN A 79 -13.88 6.25 -4.86
CA GLN A 79 -12.66 7.05 -4.85
C GLN A 79 -12.45 7.72 -6.21
N ASN A 80 -11.93 8.95 -6.20
CA ASN A 80 -11.57 9.65 -7.43
C ASN A 80 -10.14 9.29 -7.86
N TRP A 81 -9.97 8.09 -8.44
CA TRP A 81 -8.67 7.58 -8.82
C TRP A 81 -7.87 8.50 -9.77
N PRO A 82 -8.50 9.23 -10.73
CA PRO A 82 -7.78 10.20 -11.56
C PRO A 82 -7.11 11.35 -10.78
N ASP A 83 -7.54 11.66 -9.55
CA ASP A 83 -6.84 12.64 -8.70
C ASP A 83 -5.55 12.08 -8.10
N HIS A 84 -5.38 10.78 -8.11
CA HIS A 84 -4.23 10.11 -7.51
C HIS A 84 -3.15 9.74 -8.51
N PHE A 85 -3.52 9.37 -9.74
CA PHE A 85 -2.57 9.05 -10.81
C PHE A 85 -3.20 9.21 -12.19
N ASP A 86 -2.34 9.44 -13.19
CA ASP A 86 -2.74 9.63 -14.57
C ASP A 86 -3.07 8.29 -15.26
N VAL A 87 -4.05 8.30 -16.20
CA VAL A 87 -4.51 7.12 -16.95
C VAL A 87 -3.41 6.43 -17.76
N SER A 88 -2.36 7.17 -18.15
CA SER A 88 -1.19 6.62 -18.86
C SER A 88 -0.32 5.72 -17.99
N ARG A 89 -0.48 5.75 -16.65
CA ARG A 89 0.26 4.90 -15.73
C ARG A 89 -0.30 3.49 -15.71
N THR A 90 0.60 2.51 -15.76
CA THR A 90 0.22 1.12 -15.56
C THR A 90 -0.07 0.86 -14.08
N MET A 91 -1.03 -0.01 -13.80
CA MET A 91 -1.41 -0.31 -12.42
C MET A 91 -1.49 -1.80 -12.12
N ARG A 92 -1.39 -2.12 -10.84
CA ARG A 92 -1.66 -3.44 -10.27
C ARG A 92 -2.42 -3.29 -8.96
N VAL A 93 -3.35 -4.19 -8.68
CA VAL A 93 -3.96 -4.36 -7.36
C VAL A 93 -3.30 -5.52 -6.64
N VAL A 94 -3.02 -5.37 -5.36
CA VAL A 94 -2.46 -6.39 -4.47
C VAL A 94 -3.36 -6.49 -3.26
N THR A 95 -3.91 -7.67 -3.00
CA THR A 95 -4.79 -7.93 -1.86
C THR A 95 -4.07 -8.77 -0.82
N THR A 96 -4.10 -8.33 0.43
CA THR A 96 -3.64 -9.07 1.60
C THR A 96 -4.75 -9.10 2.64
N ALA A 97 -4.78 -10.14 3.48
CA ALA A 97 -5.86 -10.31 4.43
C ALA A 97 -5.40 -10.97 5.73
N ILE A 98 -6.06 -10.62 6.83
CA ILE A 98 -5.97 -11.30 8.12
C ILE A 98 -7.38 -11.62 8.59
N LYS A 99 -7.68 -12.92 8.80
CA LYS A 99 -9.01 -13.42 9.25
C LYS A 99 -10.17 -12.98 8.34
N CYS A 100 -9.93 -12.83 7.05
CA CYS A 100 -10.95 -12.46 6.08
C CYS A 100 -11.93 -13.62 5.86
N PRO A 101 -13.25 -13.39 5.92
CA PRO A 101 -14.26 -14.43 5.70
C PRO A 101 -14.51 -14.74 4.21
N LEU A 102 -14.02 -13.91 3.29
CA LEU A 102 -14.23 -14.10 1.85
C LEU A 102 -13.41 -15.26 1.31
N LYS A 103 -13.99 -16.02 0.38
CA LYS A 103 -13.42 -17.26 -0.14
C LYS A 103 -12.21 -17.04 -1.07
N SER A 104 -12.17 -15.94 -1.80
CA SER A 104 -11.15 -15.70 -2.84
C SER A 104 -10.63 -14.27 -2.80
N LEU A 105 -9.37 -14.13 -2.41
CA LEU A 105 -8.66 -12.84 -2.48
C LEU A 105 -8.36 -12.42 -3.93
N ASP A 106 -8.20 -13.38 -4.83
CA ASP A 106 -8.02 -13.09 -6.26
C ASP A 106 -9.28 -12.46 -6.84
N PHE A 107 -10.46 -12.94 -6.44
CA PHE A 107 -11.73 -12.33 -6.86
C PHE A 107 -11.88 -10.90 -6.32
N VAL A 108 -11.52 -10.66 -5.04
CA VAL A 108 -11.47 -9.30 -4.48
C VAL A 108 -10.51 -8.40 -5.27
N THR A 109 -9.32 -8.92 -5.60
CA THR A 109 -8.32 -8.20 -6.42
C THR A 109 -8.91 -7.76 -7.77
N LEU A 110 -9.63 -8.66 -8.45
CA LEU A 110 -10.30 -8.37 -9.71
C LEU A 110 -11.41 -7.33 -9.53
N ARG A 111 -12.24 -7.45 -8.49
CA ARG A 111 -13.32 -6.50 -8.19
C ARG A 111 -12.78 -5.08 -7.94
N VAL A 112 -11.69 -4.93 -7.17
CA VAL A 112 -11.08 -3.61 -6.95
C VAL A 112 -10.44 -3.08 -8.24
N LYS A 113 -9.76 -3.93 -9.01
CA LYS A 113 -9.24 -3.54 -10.33
C LYS A 113 -10.35 -3.03 -11.24
N ASP A 114 -11.48 -3.72 -11.30
CA ASP A 114 -12.63 -3.31 -12.12
C ASP A 114 -13.18 -1.97 -11.64
N ALA A 115 -13.34 -1.76 -10.32
CA ALA A 115 -13.80 -0.50 -9.76
C ALA A 115 -12.89 0.69 -10.12
N VAL A 116 -11.57 0.50 -10.08
CA VAL A 116 -10.60 1.53 -10.49
C VAL A 116 -10.76 1.83 -11.99
N CYS A 117 -10.79 0.79 -12.84
CA CYS A 117 -10.97 0.95 -14.29
C CYS A 117 -12.28 1.62 -14.66
N ASP A 118 -13.38 1.26 -13.99
CA ASP A 118 -14.71 1.84 -14.24
C ASP A 118 -14.77 3.30 -13.84
N THR A 119 -14.11 3.67 -12.72
CA THR A 119 -13.99 5.08 -12.30
C THR A 119 -13.23 5.90 -13.33
N PHE A 120 -12.11 5.39 -13.86
CA PHE A 120 -11.37 6.07 -14.92
C PHE A 120 -12.19 6.21 -16.20
N ARG A 121 -12.89 5.14 -16.64
CA ARG A 121 -13.77 5.22 -17.82
C ARG A 121 -14.86 6.26 -17.67
N ALA A 122 -15.51 6.30 -16.50
CA ALA A 122 -16.60 7.23 -16.24
C ALA A 122 -16.13 8.70 -16.20
N ARG A 123 -14.89 8.98 -15.77
CA ARG A 123 -14.38 10.35 -15.56
C ARG A 123 -13.48 10.86 -16.67
N VAL A 124 -12.71 9.98 -17.29
CA VAL A 124 -11.66 10.33 -18.27
C VAL A 124 -11.94 9.72 -19.65
N GLY A 125 -12.87 8.75 -19.74
CA GLY A 125 -13.21 8.05 -21.00
C GLY A 125 -12.31 6.86 -21.31
N GLU A 126 -11.19 6.70 -20.61
CA GLU A 126 -10.20 5.65 -20.83
C GLU A 126 -9.95 4.86 -19.53
N ARG A 127 -9.21 3.78 -19.59
CA ARG A 127 -8.80 3.00 -18.42
C ARG A 127 -7.28 2.81 -18.39
N PRO A 128 -6.66 2.74 -17.19
CA PRO A 128 -5.24 2.43 -17.08
C PRO A 128 -4.95 0.99 -17.52
N ASN A 129 -3.79 0.78 -18.09
CA ASN A 129 -3.30 -0.55 -18.44
C ASN A 129 -2.85 -1.31 -17.18
N ILE A 130 -3.08 -2.63 -17.20
CA ILE A 130 -2.68 -3.51 -16.10
C ILE A 130 -1.28 -4.08 -16.41
N GLU A 131 -0.36 -3.91 -15.46
CA GLU A 131 0.99 -4.48 -15.52
C GLU A 131 1.31 -5.19 -14.20
N THR A 132 1.55 -6.48 -14.25
CA THR A 132 1.70 -7.31 -13.05
C THR A 132 3.14 -7.39 -12.53
N ARG A 133 4.14 -7.23 -13.40
CA ARG A 133 5.56 -7.37 -13.03
C ARG A 133 6.14 -6.05 -12.53
N ASN A 134 6.03 -5.00 -13.33
CA ASN A 134 6.63 -3.70 -13.01
C ASN A 134 5.63 -2.54 -13.19
N PRO A 135 4.52 -2.51 -12.44
CA PRO A 135 3.51 -1.46 -12.54
C PRO A 135 4.07 -0.12 -12.05
N ASN A 136 3.59 0.98 -12.64
CA ASN A 136 3.88 2.33 -12.14
C ASN A 136 3.17 2.58 -10.81
N VAL A 137 1.94 2.05 -10.65
CA VAL A 137 1.09 2.26 -9.48
C VAL A 137 0.66 0.92 -8.89
N ARG A 138 0.76 0.77 -7.58
CA ARG A 138 0.21 -0.37 -6.83
C ARG A 138 -0.88 0.10 -5.89
N VAL A 139 -2.08 -0.42 -6.09
CA VAL A 139 -3.20 -0.27 -5.15
C VAL A 139 -3.15 -1.45 -4.19
N HIS A 140 -2.95 -1.20 -2.91
CA HIS A 140 -3.01 -2.23 -1.89
C HIS A 140 -4.39 -2.28 -1.24
N VAL A 141 -4.95 -3.47 -1.16
CA VAL A 141 -6.18 -3.80 -0.45
C VAL A 141 -5.81 -4.62 0.77
N PHE A 142 -6.15 -4.14 1.94
CA PHE A 142 -5.96 -4.88 3.18
C PHE A 142 -7.31 -5.19 3.81
N LEU A 143 -7.57 -6.48 4.05
CA LEU A 143 -8.81 -6.97 4.62
C LEU A 143 -8.56 -7.54 6.02
N THR A 144 -9.42 -7.15 6.95
CA THR A 144 -9.59 -7.84 8.23
C THR A 144 -10.88 -8.67 8.18
N GLU A 145 -11.36 -9.12 9.34
CA GLU A 145 -12.61 -9.87 9.44
C GLU A 145 -13.83 -9.07 8.92
N ASN A 146 -13.83 -7.76 9.10
CA ASN A 146 -14.98 -6.89 8.82
C ASN A 146 -14.64 -5.53 8.19
N GLU A 147 -13.37 -5.22 7.96
CA GLU A 147 -12.93 -3.94 7.39
C GLU A 147 -12.03 -4.12 6.18
N CYS A 148 -12.26 -3.28 5.18
CA CYS A 148 -11.43 -3.12 3.99
C CYS A 148 -10.74 -1.77 4.02
N THR A 149 -9.42 -1.76 3.87
CA THR A 149 -8.61 -0.54 3.74
C THR A 149 -7.91 -0.51 2.38
N LEU A 150 -8.01 0.62 1.70
CA LEU A 150 -7.35 0.90 0.42
C LEU A 150 -6.16 1.83 0.64
N TYR A 151 -5.03 1.47 0.04
CA TYR A 151 -3.80 2.26 0.04
C TYR A 151 -3.22 2.40 -1.35
N LEU A 152 -2.41 3.44 -1.56
CA LEU A 152 -1.47 3.54 -2.68
C LEU A 152 -0.03 3.35 -2.18
N ASP A 153 0.73 2.52 -2.88
CA ASP A 153 2.16 2.33 -2.62
C ASP A 153 2.95 3.55 -3.08
N THR A 154 3.67 4.17 -2.17
CA THR A 154 4.52 5.33 -2.48
C THR A 154 5.99 4.95 -2.68
N SER A 155 6.35 3.68 -2.48
CA SER A 155 7.74 3.20 -2.50
C SER A 155 8.18 2.63 -3.85
N GLY A 156 7.23 2.10 -4.64
CA GLY A 156 7.53 1.43 -5.89
C GLY A 156 8.24 0.08 -5.68
N GLN A 157 9.56 0.05 -5.69
CA GLN A 157 10.32 -1.14 -5.29
C GLN A 157 10.40 -1.27 -3.76
N PRO A 158 10.56 -2.49 -3.22
CA PRO A 158 10.76 -2.67 -1.79
C PRO A 158 11.98 -1.87 -1.29
N LEU A 159 11.82 -1.12 -0.19
CA LEU A 159 12.85 -0.19 0.30
C LEU A 159 14.15 -0.89 0.75
N TRP A 160 14.11 -2.20 1.04
CA TRP A 160 15.30 -2.97 1.35
C TRP A 160 16.18 -3.27 0.11
N GLN A 161 15.66 -3.10 -1.12
CA GLN A 161 16.42 -3.25 -2.38
C GLN A 161 17.11 -1.95 -2.76
N ARG A 162 18.02 -1.47 -1.92
CA ARG A 162 18.73 -0.21 -2.15
C ARG A 162 20.05 -0.37 -2.90
N GLY A 163 20.42 -1.62 -3.20
CA GLY A 163 21.67 -1.91 -3.93
C GLY A 163 22.94 -1.78 -3.11
N TYR A 164 22.85 -1.87 -1.77
CA TYR A 164 24.04 -1.83 -0.90
C TYR A 164 24.85 -3.12 -0.93
N ARG A 165 24.25 -4.22 -1.38
CA ARG A 165 24.88 -5.52 -1.44
C ARG A 165 25.95 -5.58 -2.53
N LYS A 166 27.20 -5.84 -2.14
CA LYS A 166 28.35 -5.98 -3.06
C LYS A 166 28.53 -7.41 -3.57
N ALA A 167 28.05 -8.41 -2.83
CA ALA A 167 28.12 -9.83 -3.19
C ALA A 167 26.79 -10.52 -2.87
N SER A 168 26.40 -11.49 -3.68
CA SER A 168 25.22 -12.32 -3.45
C SER A 168 25.64 -13.72 -3.04
N VAL A 169 24.95 -14.27 -2.05
CA VAL A 169 25.04 -15.68 -1.63
C VAL A 169 23.69 -16.33 -1.80
N ASP A 170 23.62 -17.65 -1.75
CA ASP A 170 22.34 -18.36 -1.76
C ASP A 170 21.56 -18.00 -0.49
N ALA A 171 20.25 -17.70 -0.67
CA ALA A 171 19.33 -17.32 0.40
C ALA A 171 19.83 -16.20 1.34
N PRO A 172 20.22 -15.03 0.84
CA PRO A 172 20.75 -13.96 1.67
C PRO A 172 19.66 -13.29 2.54
N LEU A 173 20.04 -12.75 3.69
CA LEU A 173 19.16 -11.88 4.48
C LEU A 173 18.77 -10.64 3.66
N LYS A 174 17.59 -10.08 3.92
CA LYS A 174 17.19 -8.78 3.36
C LYS A 174 18.11 -7.69 3.88
N GLU A 175 18.35 -6.65 3.07
CA GLU A 175 19.28 -5.57 3.41
C GLU A 175 18.85 -4.71 4.62
N ASN A 176 17.61 -4.88 5.08
CA ASN A 176 17.04 -4.19 6.24
C ASN A 176 16.93 -5.06 7.50
N LEU A 177 17.63 -6.18 7.57
CA LEU A 177 17.68 -7.09 8.74
C LEU A 177 19.07 -7.16 9.35
#